data_27ac5e29e7b24c4c70bd6b80a984a8d7
#
_entry.id   27ac5e29e7b24c4c70bd6b80a984a8d7
#
_cell.length_a   1.000
_cell.length_b   1.000
_cell.length_c   1.000
_cell.angle_alpha   90.00
_cell.angle_beta   90.00
_cell.angle_gamma   90.00
#
_symmetry.space_group_name_H-M   'P 1'
#
loop_
_entity.id
_entity.type
_entity.pdbx_description
1 polymer ?
#
loop_
_entity_poly.entity_id
_entity_poly.type
_entity_poly.pdbx_seq_one_letter_code
_entity_poly.pdbx_strand_id
1 'polypeptide(L)'
;MANRVLIIDDVFESLIVGLKKHNYDVFYEKDILAEDVLSRALALNVEGIIVRSKMFFSREFLQDCKPLKWIARAGVGTDNIDITIADKLGIKVINADGANALTVAEHVLGMILGFLHKLPSADSNVRAGLWNREAHRGRELSSLQVGIVGYGHTGSALAQLLSGFNRKVLAYDKYKKGFSTEYVEEVDNLDEICKRCDLISYHVPLTPETQGMIHARYFEKIQCKPLIVNASRGSVLDVTSIVDLLKNGGLSGLILDVWPDEPPLKNGSVFRQEFDWLKAQNCVMFSPHVAGWSVESYQRISDKLLDNVLKFKGCA
;
A
#
# COMPACT_ATOMS: atom_id res chain seq x y z
N MET A 1 -30.61 -6.00 21.48
CA MET A 1 -29.43 -6.80 21.91
C MET A 1 -28.21 -5.87 21.83
N ALA A 2 -27.27 -5.96 22.76
CA ALA A 2 -26.07 -5.12 22.75
C ALA A 2 -25.24 -5.42 21.48
N ASN A 3 -24.77 -4.39 20.79
CA ASN A 3 -23.88 -4.52 19.63
C ASN A 3 -22.49 -4.92 20.15
N ARG A 4 -22.13 -6.20 20.08
CA ARG A 4 -20.84 -6.71 20.59
C ARG A 4 -19.77 -6.72 19.53
N VAL A 5 -18.60 -6.17 19.85
CA VAL A 5 -17.46 -6.09 18.95
C VAL A 5 -16.18 -6.56 19.63
N LEU A 6 -15.42 -7.41 18.94
CA LEU A 6 -14.10 -7.89 19.36
C LEU A 6 -13.02 -7.16 18.55
N ILE A 7 -12.12 -6.46 19.21
CA ILE A 7 -10.97 -5.80 18.60
C ILE A 7 -9.72 -6.63 18.91
N ILE A 8 -9.13 -7.23 17.88
CA ILE A 8 -8.04 -8.20 18.01
C ILE A 8 -6.65 -7.65 17.66
N ASP A 9 -6.58 -6.40 17.23
CA ASP A 9 -5.34 -5.73 16.89
C ASP A 9 -5.23 -4.39 17.60
N ASP A 10 -4.03 -3.80 17.56
CA ASP A 10 -3.82 -2.46 18.07
C ASP A 10 -4.52 -1.42 17.19
N VAL A 11 -5.30 -0.54 17.81
CA VAL A 11 -6.05 0.55 17.17
C VAL A 11 -5.95 1.83 18.02
N PHE A 12 -6.12 2.98 17.38
CA PHE A 12 -6.10 4.24 18.12
C PHE A 12 -7.30 4.35 19.07
N GLU A 13 -7.08 4.92 20.24
CA GLU A 13 -8.07 4.96 21.33
C GLU A 13 -9.42 5.58 20.91
N SER A 14 -9.41 6.54 19.98
CA SER A 14 -10.64 7.18 19.50
C SER A 14 -11.68 6.18 18.97
N LEU A 15 -11.25 5.10 18.32
CA LEU A 15 -12.14 4.05 17.83
C LEU A 15 -12.86 3.34 18.98
N ILE A 16 -12.12 2.95 20.02
CA ILE A 16 -12.67 2.26 21.20
C ILE A 16 -13.67 3.16 21.94
N VAL A 17 -13.26 4.40 22.21
CA VAL A 17 -14.09 5.40 22.89
C VAL A 17 -15.33 5.72 22.07
N GLY A 18 -15.17 5.90 20.75
CA GLY A 18 -16.27 6.18 19.83
C GLY A 18 -17.31 5.06 19.79
N LEU A 19 -16.87 3.80 19.67
CA LEU A 19 -17.78 2.64 19.70
C LEU A 19 -18.55 2.54 21.01
N LYS A 20 -17.89 2.72 22.16
CA LYS A 20 -18.55 2.71 23.48
C LYS A 20 -19.60 3.82 23.60
N LYS A 21 -19.32 5.04 23.11
CA LYS A 21 -20.29 6.15 23.08
C LYS A 21 -21.56 5.83 22.26
N HIS A 22 -21.44 4.94 21.26
CA HIS A 22 -22.56 4.50 20.43
C HIS A 22 -23.14 3.14 20.88
N ASN A 23 -23.02 2.83 22.19
CA ASN A 23 -23.60 1.65 22.82
C ASN A 23 -23.09 0.30 22.30
N TYR A 24 -21.84 0.25 21.85
CA TYR A 24 -21.17 -1.02 21.60
C TYR A 24 -20.57 -1.58 22.88
N ASP A 25 -20.74 -2.89 23.08
CA ASP A 25 -20.03 -3.67 24.10
C ASP A 25 -18.69 -4.10 23.47
N VAL A 26 -17.60 -3.40 23.84
CA VAL A 26 -16.28 -3.49 23.18
C VAL A 26 -15.35 -4.38 23.98
N PHE A 27 -14.92 -5.47 23.40
CA PHE A 27 -13.89 -6.38 23.90
C PHE A 27 -12.57 -6.08 23.17
N TYR A 28 -11.63 -5.46 23.88
CA TYR A 28 -10.33 -5.10 23.32
C TYR A 28 -9.25 -6.08 23.78
N GLU A 29 -8.86 -6.99 22.91
CA GLU A 29 -7.96 -8.11 23.18
C GLU A 29 -6.82 -8.16 22.14
N LYS A 30 -6.02 -7.09 22.08
CA LYS A 30 -4.95 -6.93 21.08
C LYS A 30 -3.88 -8.03 21.12
N ASP A 31 -3.72 -8.70 22.26
CA ASP A 31 -2.71 -9.73 22.48
C ASP A 31 -3.25 -11.17 22.27
N ILE A 32 -4.52 -11.32 21.90
CA ILE A 32 -5.14 -12.63 21.60
C ILE A 32 -4.39 -13.32 20.45
N LEU A 33 -4.16 -14.63 20.56
CA LEU A 33 -3.57 -15.41 19.48
C LEU A 33 -4.56 -15.64 18.35
N ALA A 34 -4.06 -15.74 17.11
CA ALA A 34 -4.92 -15.89 15.92
C ALA A 34 -5.81 -17.15 16.00
N GLU A 35 -5.27 -18.26 16.54
CA GLU A 35 -5.98 -19.52 16.75
C GLU A 35 -7.14 -19.43 17.75
N ASP A 36 -7.08 -18.49 18.69
CA ASP A 36 -8.10 -18.33 19.74
C ASP A 36 -9.24 -17.40 19.33
N VAL A 37 -9.08 -16.64 18.25
CA VAL A 37 -10.05 -15.61 17.84
C VAL A 37 -11.44 -16.20 17.59
N LEU A 38 -11.54 -17.36 16.92
CA LEU A 38 -12.83 -17.97 16.61
C LEU A 38 -13.57 -18.38 17.88
N SER A 39 -12.90 -19.11 18.77
CA SER A 39 -13.49 -19.58 20.03
C SER A 39 -13.95 -18.42 20.90
N ARG A 40 -13.15 -17.35 20.95
CA ARG A 40 -13.45 -16.14 21.70
C ARG A 40 -14.63 -15.37 21.12
N ALA A 41 -14.67 -15.22 19.78
CA ALA A 41 -15.78 -14.56 19.10
C ALA A 41 -17.13 -15.27 19.34
N LEU A 42 -17.12 -16.61 19.32
CA LEU A 42 -18.29 -17.44 19.62
C LEU A 42 -18.72 -17.30 21.09
N ALA A 43 -17.78 -17.42 22.04
CA ALA A 43 -18.05 -17.30 23.47
C ALA A 43 -18.66 -15.94 23.85
N LEU A 44 -18.19 -14.86 23.23
CA LEU A 44 -18.69 -13.51 23.42
C LEU A 44 -19.95 -13.21 22.59
N ASN A 45 -20.30 -14.09 21.64
CA ASN A 45 -21.39 -13.88 20.68
C ASN A 45 -21.29 -12.51 19.99
N VAL A 46 -20.10 -12.18 19.45
CA VAL A 46 -19.84 -10.88 18.81
C VAL A 46 -20.43 -10.82 17.40
N GLU A 47 -20.99 -9.68 17.03
CA GLU A 47 -21.48 -9.45 15.68
C GLU A 47 -20.45 -8.76 14.78
N GLY A 48 -19.39 -8.21 15.35
CA GLY A 48 -18.33 -7.55 14.62
C GLY A 48 -16.92 -7.88 15.13
N ILE A 49 -15.97 -7.94 14.22
CA ILE A 49 -14.55 -8.07 14.53
C ILE A 49 -13.79 -6.92 13.89
N ILE A 50 -12.90 -6.28 14.66
CA ILE A 50 -11.98 -5.27 14.15
C ILE A 50 -10.57 -5.85 14.16
N VAL A 51 -9.92 -5.80 13.00
CA VAL A 51 -8.60 -6.36 12.75
C VAL A 51 -7.74 -5.37 11.97
N ARG A 52 -6.43 -5.44 12.09
CA ARG A 52 -5.48 -4.78 11.18
C ARG A 52 -4.78 -5.79 10.29
N SER A 53 -3.93 -6.65 10.85
CA SER A 53 -3.13 -7.60 10.07
C SER A 53 -2.85 -8.92 10.79
N LYS A 54 -3.43 -9.13 11.97
CA LYS A 54 -3.13 -10.28 12.85
C LYS A 54 -3.34 -11.63 12.19
N MET A 55 -4.40 -11.78 11.38
CA MET A 55 -4.74 -13.06 10.80
C MET A 55 -5.42 -12.92 9.44
N PHE A 56 -5.50 -14.03 8.71
CA PHE A 56 -6.31 -14.17 7.52
C PHE A 56 -7.68 -14.76 7.88
N PHE A 57 -8.75 -14.10 7.44
CA PHE A 57 -10.13 -14.58 7.61
C PHE A 57 -10.50 -15.52 6.46
N SER A 58 -10.21 -16.81 6.66
CA SER A 58 -10.46 -17.86 5.67
C SER A 58 -11.95 -18.19 5.56
N ARG A 59 -12.28 -18.99 4.52
CA ARG A 59 -13.63 -19.57 4.34
C ARG A 59 -14.11 -20.28 5.60
N GLU A 60 -13.26 -21.13 6.18
CA GLU A 60 -13.59 -21.95 7.35
C GLU A 60 -13.94 -21.05 8.54
N PHE A 61 -13.08 -20.05 8.84
CA PHE A 61 -13.36 -19.09 9.89
C PHE A 61 -14.69 -18.37 9.71
N LEU A 62 -14.95 -17.85 8.48
CA LEU A 62 -16.17 -17.09 8.18
C LEU A 62 -17.42 -17.97 8.27
N GLN A 63 -17.35 -19.23 7.88
CA GLN A 63 -18.46 -20.19 7.96
C GLN A 63 -18.75 -20.61 9.41
N ASP A 64 -17.74 -20.73 10.25
CA ASP A 64 -17.86 -21.20 11.62
C ASP A 64 -18.26 -20.10 12.61
N CYS A 65 -17.89 -18.85 12.33
CA CYS A 65 -18.25 -17.72 13.19
C CYS A 65 -19.69 -17.23 12.94
N LYS A 66 -20.68 -18.06 13.28
CA LYS A 66 -22.11 -17.81 13.01
C LYS A 66 -22.68 -16.47 13.47
N PRO A 67 -22.26 -15.86 14.62
CA PRO A 67 -22.76 -14.55 15.04
C PRO A 67 -22.28 -13.38 14.20
N LEU A 68 -21.20 -13.58 13.42
CA LEU A 68 -20.50 -12.49 12.73
C LEU A 68 -21.32 -11.89 11.61
N LYS A 69 -21.51 -10.58 11.63
CA LYS A 69 -22.24 -9.81 10.63
C LYS A 69 -21.33 -8.88 9.84
N TRP A 70 -20.20 -8.48 10.43
CA TRP A 70 -19.26 -7.58 9.78
C TRP A 70 -17.83 -7.74 10.30
N ILE A 71 -16.88 -7.44 9.44
CA ILE A 71 -15.46 -7.33 9.78
C ILE A 71 -15.00 -5.93 9.36
N ALA A 72 -14.39 -5.20 10.29
CA ALA A 72 -13.82 -3.89 10.02
C ALA A 72 -12.28 -3.98 10.02
N ARG A 73 -11.68 -3.69 8.86
CA ARG A 73 -10.22 -3.69 8.72
C ARG A 73 -9.67 -2.30 9.05
N ALA A 74 -8.90 -2.18 10.13
CA ALA A 74 -8.20 -0.96 10.52
C ALA A 74 -7.03 -0.66 9.57
N GLY A 75 -7.38 -0.22 8.36
CA GLY A 75 -6.49 0.09 7.24
C GLY A 75 -7.25 0.13 5.91
N VAL A 76 -6.55 0.24 4.80
CA VAL A 76 -7.13 0.43 3.46
C VAL A 76 -7.31 -0.90 2.72
N GLY A 77 -6.25 -1.71 2.62
CA GLY A 77 -6.33 -3.01 1.94
C GLY A 77 -7.16 -4.02 2.73
N THR A 78 -7.74 -4.98 2.04
CA THR A 78 -8.55 -6.06 2.63
C THR A 78 -8.01 -7.44 2.27
N ASP A 79 -6.72 -7.51 1.93
CA ASP A 79 -6.04 -8.71 1.42
C ASP A 79 -6.02 -9.87 2.42
N ASN A 80 -6.27 -9.60 3.69
CA ASN A 80 -6.38 -10.61 4.76
C ASN A 80 -7.81 -11.11 5.02
N ILE A 81 -8.77 -10.83 4.13
CA ILE A 81 -10.17 -11.26 4.26
C ILE A 81 -10.62 -11.89 2.93
N ASP A 82 -11.19 -13.10 2.97
CA ASP A 82 -11.84 -13.68 1.80
C ASP A 82 -13.17 -12.95 1.51
N ILE A 83 -13.07 -11.85 0.75
CA ILE A 83 -14.20 -10.98 0.41
C ILE A 83 -15.32 -11.78 -0.29
N THR A 84 -14.93 -12.71 -1.20
CA THR A 84 -15.90 -13.49 -1.97
C THR A 84 -16.77 -14.37 -1.07
N ILE A 85 -16.17 -14.96 -0.05
CA ILE A 85 -16.89 -15.77 0.92
C ILE A 85 -17.65 -14.90 1.92
N ALA A 86 -17.08 -13.79 2.39
CA ALA A 86 -17.77 -12.85 3.26
C ALA A 86 -19.08 -12.37 2.63
N ASP A 87 -19.04 -11.94 1.37
CA ASP A 87 -20.23 -11.49 0.62
C ASP A 87 -21.28 -12.59 0.48
N LYS A 88 -20.87 -13.83 0.16
CA LYS A 88 -21.80 -14.97 0.06
C LYS A 88 -22.48 -15.32 1.38
N LEU A 89 -21.81 -15.04 2.50
CA LEU A 89 -22.34 -15.28 3.85
C LEU A 89 -23.11 -14.07 4.41
N GLY A 90 -23.18 -12.97 3.66
CA GLY A 90 -23.81 -11.72 4.11
C GLY A 90 -22.98 -10.98 5.18
N ILE A 91 -21.69 -11.28 5.30
CA ILE A 91 -20.79 -10.61 6.23
C ILE A 91 -20.22 -9.36 5.56
N LYS A 92 -20.53 -8.19 6.09
CA LYS A 92 -20.06 -6.92 5.55
C LYS A 92 -18.58 -6.69 5.87
N VAL A 93 -17.77 -6.43 4.86
CA VAL A 93 -16.38 -5.97 5.05
C VAL A 93 -16.36 -4.45 4.97
N ILE A 94 -15.75 -3.83 5.99
CA ILE A 94 -15.62 -2.37 6.17
C ILE A 94 -14.13 -2.05 6.29
N ASN A 95 -13.65 -1.03 5.63
CA ASN A 95 -12.26 -0.57 5.73
C ASN A 95 -12.20 0.97 5.88
N ALA A 96 -10.99 1.50 6.05
CA ALA A 96 -10.73 2.93 6.18
C ALA A 96 -10.20 3.51 4.86
N ASP A 97 -10.92 3.28 3.75
CA ASP A 97 -10.47 3.69 2.42
C ASP A 97 -10.11 5.18 2.33
N GLY A 98 -8.95 5.47 1.74
CA GLY A 98 -8.40 6.81 1.58
C GLY A 98 -7.75 7.42 2.84
N ALA A 99 -7.91 6.84 4.03
CA ALA A 99 -7.46 7.46 5.30
C ALA A 99 -5.94 7.67 5.40
N ASN A 100 -5.14 6.85 4.72
CA ASN A 100 -3.68 6.96 4.71
C ASN A 100 -3.10 7.50 3.38
N ALA A 101 -3.95 7.97 2.47
CA ALA A 101 -3.52 8.34 1.12
C ALA A 101 -2.41 9.40 1.12
N LEU A 102 -2.54 10.44 1.93
CA LEU A 102 -1.52 11.48 2.08
C LEU A 102 -0.21 10.90 2.63
N THR A 103 -0.29 10.06 3.66
CA THR A 103 0.91 9.43 4.25
C THR A 103 1.69 8.61 3.22
N VAL A 104 0.98 7.80 2.41
CA VAL A 104 1.61 7.03 1.33
C VAL A 104 2.23 7.98 0.29
N ALA A 105 1.53 9.04 -0.07
CA ALA A 105 2.03 10.02 -1.04
C ALA A 105 3.30 10.72 -0.56
N GLU A 106 3.34 11.16 0.70
CA GLU A 106 4.52 11.79 1.32
C GLU A 106 5.70 10.81 1.41
N HIS A 107 5.44 9.56 1.82
CA HIS A 107 6.46 8.53 1.90
C HIS A 107 7.06 8.23 0.52
N VAL A 108 6.22 8.03 -0.49
CA VAL A 108 6.65 7.80 -1.88
C VAL A 108 7.46 8.96 -2.41
N LEU A 109 7.02 10.21 -2.20
CA LEU A 109 7.77 11.40 -2.58
C LEU A 109 9.12 11.47 -1.85
N GLY A 110 9.15 11.16 -0.55
CA GLY A 110 10.37 11.08 0.25
C GLY A 110 11.36 10.05 -0.29
N MET A 111 10.89 8.84 -0.66
CA MET A 111 11.72 7.81 -1.27
C MET A 111 12.24 8.26 -2.66
N ILE A 112 11.40 8.86 -3.49
CA ILE A 112 11.79 9.37 -4.81
C ILE A 112 12.91 10.41 -4.66
N LEU A 113 12.73 11.42 -3.80
CA LEU A 113 13.75 12.45 -3.56
C LEU A 113 15.01 11.86 -2.93
N GLY A 114 14.86 10.95 -1.95
CA GLY A 114 15.97 10.23 -1.32
C GLY A 114 16.79 9.43 -2.33
N PHE A 115 16.14 8.76 -3.28
CA PHE A 115 16.78 8.02 -4.35
C PHE A 115 17.49 8.94 -5.35
N LEU A 116 16.79 9.95 -5.87
CA LEU A 116 17.34 10.87 -6.88
C LEU A 116 18.52 11.66 -6.36
N HIS A 117 18.51 12.08 -5.11
CA HIS A 117 19.59 12.79 -4.45
C HIS A 117 20.58 11.88 -3.70
N LYS A 118 20.41 10.56 -3.80
CA LYS A 118 21.28 9.54 -3.17
C LYS A 118 21.45 9.75 -1.64
N LEU A 119 20.42 10.25 -0.96
CA LEU A 119 20.52 10.68 0.44
C LEU A 119 20.96 9.55 1.38
N PRO A 120 20.43 8.31 1.30
CA PRO A 120 20.84 7.23 2.21
C PRO A 120 22.33 6.88 2.09
N SER A 121 22.85 6.81 0.86
CA SER A 121 24.27 6.49 0.65
C SER A 121 25.19 7.67 1.01
N ALA A 122 24.74 8.90 0.78
CA ALA A 122 25.48 10.11 1.17
C ALA A 122 25.63 10.20 2.69
N ASP A 123 24.53 10.01 3.45
CA ASP A 123 24.54 9.97 4.92
C ASP A 123 25.48 8.86 5.43
N SER A 124 25.32 7.64 4.89
CA SER A 124 26.17 6.50 5.26
C SER A 124 27.66 6.78 5.06
N ASN A 125 28.02 7.37 3.90
CA ASN A 125 29.42 7.70 3.62
C ASN A 125 29.98 8.76 4.57
N VAL A 126 29.22 9.83 4.84
CA VAL A 126 29.67 10.88 5.79
C VAL A 126 29.87 10.29 7.19
N ARG A 127 28.97 9.43 7.67
CA ARG A 127 29.12 8.71 8.95
C ARG A 127 30.34 7.79 8.98
N ALA A 128 30.71 7.22 7.83
CA ALA A 128 31.93 6.43 7.66
C ALA A 128 33.23 7.29 7.50
N GLY A 129 33.12 8.61 7.61
CA GLY A 129 34.25 9.53 7.44
C GLY A 129 34.64 9.83 5.98
N LEU A 130 33.80 9.45 5.01
CA LEU A 130 34.04 9.69 3.59
C LEU A 130 33.36 10.98 3.13
N TRP A 131 34.09 11.80 2.36
CA TRP A 131 33.61 13.09 1.83
C TRP A 131 33.65 13.12 0.31
N ASN A 132 32.88 12.22 -0.34
CA ASN A 132 32.89 12.03 -1.79
C ASN A 132 31.71 12.74 -2.48
N ARG A 133 31.87 14.02 -2.80
CA ARG A 133 30.82 14.86 -3.41
C ARG A 133 30.38 14.37 -4.79
N GLU A 134 31.31 13.97 -5.64
CA GLU A 134 31.01 13.58 -7.03
C GLU A 134 30.21 12.27 -7.09
N ALA A 135 30.48 11.32 -6.21
CA ALA A 135 29.70 10.07 -6.15
C ALA A 135 28.24 10.30 -5.79
N HIS A 136 27.93 11.42 -5.08
CA HIS A 136 26.58 11.76 -4.62
C HIS A 136 25.93 12.90 -5.41
N ARG A 137 26.40 13.19 -6.63
CA ARG A 137 25.69 14.10 -7.53
C ARG A 137 24.33 13.49 -7.87
N GLY A 138 23.27 14.21 -7.52
CA GLY A 138 21.88 13.79 -7.73
C GLY A 138 21.28 14.27 -9.05
N ARG A 139 20.00 13.96 -9.24
CA ARG A 139 19.13 14.48 -10.33
C ARG A 139 17.95 15.24 -9.72
N GLU A 140 17.51 16.29 -10.37
CA GLU A 140 16.32 17.04 -9.99
C GLU A 140 15.05 16.33 -10.46
N LEU A 141 14.06 16.20 -9.58
CA LEU A 141 12.76 15.60 -9.93
C LEU A 141 12.04 16.41 -11.02
N SER A 142 12.19 17.74 -11.02
CA SER A 142 11.65 18.64 -12.05
C SER A 142 12.18 18.38 -13.46
N SER A 143 13.32 17.69 -13.60
CA SER A 143 13.86 17.28 -14.90
C SER A 143 13.24 16.01 -15.49
N LEU A 144 12.43 15.28 -14.69
CA LEU A 144 11.85 13.99 -15.06
C LEU A 144 10.37 14.12 -15.44
N GLN A 145 9.94 13.36 -16.45
CA GLN A 145 8.52 13.14 -16.68
C GLN A 145 8.03 12.03 -15.75
N VAL A 146 7.08 12.38 -14.87
CA VAL A 146 6.49 11.45 -13.91
C VAL A 146 5.19 10.88 -14.44
N GLY A 147 5.04 9.56 -14.34
CA GLY A 147 3.83 8.80 -14.63
C GLY A 147 3.21 8.22 -13.35
N ILE A 148 1.90 8.26 -13.25
CA ILE A 148 1.12 7.65 -12.18
C ILE A 148 0.16 6.63 -12.79
N VAL A 149 0.25 5.38 -12.33
CA VAL A 149 -0.66 4.29 -12.71
C VAL A 149 -1.59 4.00 -11.55
N GLY A 150 -2.90 4.26 -11.74
CA GLY A 150 -3.91 4.26 -10.69
C GLY A 150 -4.12 5.67 -10.10
N TYR A 151 -5.22 6.34 -10.48
CA TYR A 151 -5.56 7.70 -10.04
C TYR A 151 -6.70 7.69 -9.01
N GLY A 152 -6.57 6.76 -8.02
CA GLY A 152 -7.39 6.70 -6.82
C GLY A 152 -6.95 7.70 -5.74
N HIS A 153 -7.28 7.42 -4.47
CA HIS A 153 -6.91 8.29 -3.34
C HIS A 153 -5.40 8.56 -3.25
N THR A 154 -4.59 7.51 -3.34
CA THR A 154 -3.14 7.63 -3.17
C THR A 154 -2.46 8.26 -4.38
N GLY A 155 -2.83 7.83 -5.60
CA GLY A 155 -2.23 8.38 -6.83
C GLY A 155 -2.57 9.86 -7.02
N SER A 156 -3.80 10.29 -6.71
CA SER A 156 -4.18 11.69 -6.77
C SER A 156 -3.49 12.54 -5.68
N ALA A 157 -3.30 11.98 -4.48
CA ALA A 157 -2.56 12.66 -3.42
C ALA A 157 -1.07 12.88 -3.81
N LEU A 158 -0.43 11.85 -4.42
CA LEU A 158 0.93 12.00 -4.92
C LEU A 158 1.01 13.04 -6.05
N ALA A 159 0.07 13.03 -7.01
CA ALA A 159 0.02 14.02 -8.07
C ALA A 159 -0.10 15.45 -7.53
N GLN A 160 -0.90 15.64 -6.48
CA GLN A 160 -1.04 16.92 -5.81
C GLN A 160 0.27 17.38 -5.17
N LEU A 161 1.00 16.52 -4.47
CA LEU A 161 2.32 16.86 -3.90
C LEU A 161 3.35 17.18 -4.99
N LEU A 162 3.29 16.49 -6.12
CA LEU A 162 4.18 16.70 -7.26
C LEU A 162 3.93 18.03 -8.00
N SER A 163 2.79 18.67 -7.83
CA SER A 163 2.46 19.95 -8.48
C SER A 163 3.47 21.05 -8.19
N GLY A 164 4.13 21.00 -7.02
CA GLY A 164 5.19 21.94 -6.64
C GLY A 164 6.50 21.84 -7.43
N PHE A 165 6.65 20.80 -8.28
CA PHE A 165 7.86 20.57 -9.09
C PHE A 165 7.77 21.09 -10.52
N ASN A 166 6.80 21.98 -10.80
CA ASN A 166 6.64 22.71 -12.08
C ASN A 166 6.51 21.84 -13.34
N ARG A 167 6.01 20.59 -13.21
CA ARG A 167 5.74 19.70 -14.34
C ARG A 167 4.38 19.03 -14.22
N LYS A 168 3.70 18.87 -15.34
CA LYS A 168 2.50 18.03 -15.40
C LYS A 168 2.89 16.56 -15.22
N VAL A 169 2.18 15.91 -14.32
CA VAL A 169 2.24 14.45 -14.14
C VAL A 169 1.35 13.81 -15.19
N LEU A 170 1.81 12.75 -15.86
CA LEU A 170 0.95 11.90 -16.67
C LEU A 170 0.27 10.88 -15.75
N ALA A 171 -1.03 10.69 -15.89
CA ALA A 171 -1.74 9.73 -15.08
C ALA A 171 -2.69 8.86 -15.92
N TYR A 172 -2.66 7.56 -15.63
CA TYR A 172 -3.54 6.58 -16.21
C TYR A 172 -4.38 5.90 -15.12
N ASP A 173 -5.68 5.83 -15.34
CA ASP A 173 -6.59 4.99 -14.56
C ASP A 173 -7.51 4.24 -15.51
N LYS A 174 -7.67 2.93 -15.26
CA LYS A 174 -8.51 2.08 -16.13
C LYS A 174 -9.99 2.43 -16.03
N TYR A 175 -10.44 2.81 -14.84
CA TYR A 175 -11.86 2.95 -14.53
C TYR A 175 -12.30 4.41 -14.39
N LYS A 176 -11.41 5.29 -13.96
CA LYS A 176 -11.69 6.71 -13.75
C LYS A 176 -11.29 7.50 -14.99
N LYS A 177 -12.15 8.43 -15.39
CA LYS A 177 -11.96 9.31 -16.55
C LYS A 177 -12.33 10.74 -16.20
N GLY A 178 -11.80 11.70 -16.99
CA GLY A 178 -12.10 13.12 -16.83
C GLY A 178 -11.44 13.76 -15.60
N PHE A 179 -10.25 13.27 -15.21
CA PHE A 179 -9.54 13.76 -14.03
C PHE A 179 -8.33 14.67 -14.34
N SER A 180 -8.18 15.10 -15.58
CA SER A 180 -7.15 16.08 -15.96
C SER A 180 -7.31 17.38 -15.15
N THR A 181 -6.18 17.95 -14.75
CA THR A 181 -6.11 19.24 -14.02
C THR A 181 -5.01 20.11 -14.62
N GLU A 182 -4.74 21.26 -14.03
CA GLU A 182 -3.61 22.11 -14.44
C GLU A 182 -2.25 21.42 -14.28
N TYR A 183 -2.12 20.49 -13.32
CA TYR A 183 -0.88 19.77 -13.00
C TYR A 183 -0.95 18.27 -13.35
N VAL A 184 -2.06 17.75 -13.88
CA VAL A 184 -2.24 16.36 -14.31
C VAL A 184 -2.75 16.29 -15.74
N GLU A 185 -2.09 15.52 -16.58
CA GLU A 185 -2.53 15.11 -17.89
C GLU A 185 -3.02 13.66 -17.81
N GLU A 186 -4.30 13.44 -18.05
CA GLU A 186 -4.85 12.10 -18.20
C GLU A 186 -4.40 11.51 -19.53
N VAL A 187 -3.94 10.26 -19.52
CA VAL A 187 -3.61 9.49 -20.71
C VAL A 187 -4.50 8.27 -20.87
N ASP A 188 -4.70 7.82 -22.10
CA ASP A 188 -5.71 6.80 -22.41
C ASP A 188 -5.29 5.37 -22.06
N ASN A 189 -3.99 5.10 -22.04
CA ASN A 189 -3.49 3.73 -21.84
C ASN A 189 -2.12 3.71 -21.14
N LEU A 190 -1.78 2.53 -20.60
CA LEU A 190 -0.52 2.29 -19.89
C LEU A 190 0.70 2.45 -20.78
N ASP A 191 0.58 2.12 -22.07
CA ASP A 191 1.70 2.21 -23.00
C ASP A 191 2.20 3.65 -23.16
N GLU A 192 1.32 4.64 -23.07
CA GLU A 192 1.72 6.05 -23.09
C GLU A 192 2.55 6.42 -21.87
N ILE A 193 2.16 5.95 -20.68
CA ILE A 193 2.94 6.11 -19.45
C ILE A 193 4.34 5.51 -19.65
N CYS A 194 4.39 4.25 -20.09
CA CYS A 194 5.66 3.54 -20.26
C CYS A 194 6.60 4.20 -21.28
N LYS A 195 6.05 4.76 -22.36
CA LYS A 195 6.84 5.40 -23.43
C LYS A 195 7.34 6.80 -23.09
N ARG A 196 6.59 7.55 -22.27
CA ARG A 196 6.80 8.99 -22.05
C ARG A 196 7.45 9.34 -20.72
N CYS A 197 7.44 8.40 -19.73
CA CYS A 197 7.82 8.71 -18.35
C CYS A 197 9.21 8.19 -17.99
N ASP A 198 9.99 9.03 -17.33
CA ASP A 198 11.30 8.69 -16.74
C ASP A 198 11.15 8.06 -15.33
N LEU A 199 10.01 8.28 -14.68
CA LEU A 199 9.64 7.74 -13.38
C LEU A 199 8.18 7.30 -13.42
N ILE A 200 7.88 6.07 -12.98
CA ILE A 200 6.52 5.52 -12.99
C ILE A 200 6.18 5.00 -11.59
N SER A 201 5.14 5.57 -10.98
CA SER A 201 4.65 5.17 -9.66
C SER A 201 3.30 4.46 -9.78
N TYR A 202 3.22 3.26 -9.16
CA TYR A 202 2.03 2.42 -9.24
C TYR A 202 1.21 2.50 -7.95
N HIS A 203 -0.08 2.81 -8.08
CA HIS A 203 -1.06 3.01 -7.01
C HIS A 203 -2.35 2.24 -7.30
N VAL A 204 -2.23 0.96 -7.56
CA VAL A 204 -3.33 0.07 -7.90
C VAL A 204 -3.58 -0.98 -6.81
N PRO A 205 -4.82 -1.43 -6.58
CA PRO A 205 -5.08 -2.56 -5.70
C PRO A 205 -4.55 -3.86 -6.32
N LEU A 206 -4.33 -4.89 -5.50
CA LEU A 206 -4.06 -6.24 -6.01
C LEU A 206 -5.38 -6.91 -6.41
N THR A 207 -5.47 -7.26 -7.68
CA THR A 207 -6.58 -8.00 -8.29
C THR A 207 -6.00 -9.01 -9.27
N PRO A 208 -6.79 -9.98 -9.77
CA PRO A 208 -6.32 -10.87 -10.84
C PRO A 208 -5.80 -10.13 -12.08
N GLU A 209 -6.27 -8.91 -12.31
CA GLU A 209 -5.88 -8.07 -13.44
C GLU A 209 -4.57 -7.31 -13.22
N THR A 210 -4.31 -6.88 -11.98
CA THR A 210 -3.12 -6.10 -11.63
C THR A 210 -1.97 -6.96 -11.10
N GLN A 211 -2.21 -8.24 -10.87
CA GLN A 211 -1.17 -9.20 -10.50
C GLN A 211 -0.13 -9.30 -11.62
N GLY A 212 1.14 -9.06 -11.29
CA GLY A 212 2.24 -9.03 -12.27
C GLY A 212 2.11 -7.92 -13.32
N MET A 213 1.34 -6.87 -13.08
CA MET A 213 1.12 -5.75 -14.00
C MET A 213 2.41 -5.00 -14.32
N ILE A 214 3.31 -4.85 -13.35
CA ILE A 214 4.64 -4.27 -13.57
C ILE A 214 5.53 -5.35 -14.17
N HIS A 215 5.60 -5.39 -15.49
CA HIS A 215 6.23 -6.48 -16.25
C HIS A 215 7.19 -5.92 -17.31
N ALA A 216 8.32 -6.59 -17.51
CA ALA A 216 9.38 -6.19 -18.45
C ALA A 216 8.88 -5.90 -19.89
N ARG A 217 7.86 -6.65 -20.37
CA ARG A 217 7.28 -6.47 -21.72
C ARG A 217 6.88 -5.03 -22.06
N TYR A 218 6.53 -4.23 -21.06
CA TYR A 218 6.16 -2.83 -21.25
C TYR A 218 7.37 -1.92 -21.50
N PHE A 219 8.57 -2.37 -21.14
CA PHE A 219 9.79 -1.56 -21.13
C PHE A 219 10.85 -2.02 -22.13
N GLU A 220 10.75 -3.25 -22.66
CA GLU A 220 11.77 -3.84 -23.56
C GLU A 220 11.98 -3.06 -24.86
N LYS A 221 10.96 -2.37 -25.35
CA LYS A 221 10.97 -1.66 -26.65
C LYS A 221 11.07 -0.14 -26.51
N ILE A 222 11.25 0.38 -25.31
CA ILE A 222 11.33 1.82 -25.08
C ILE A 222 12.76 2.27 -24.82
N GLN A 223 13.08 3.48 -25.29
CA GLN A 223 14.42 4.04 -25.12
C GLN A 223 14.67 4.63 -23.76
N CYS A 224 13.63 5.14 -23.08
CA CYS A 224 13.72 5.61 -21.72
C CYS A 224 13.86 4.42 -20.77
N LYS A 225 14.74 4.56 -19.77
CA LYS A 225 14.96 3.57 -18.72
C LYS A 225 14.30 4.08 -17.46
N PRO A 226 12.99 3.81 -17.24
CA PRO A 226 12.28 4.45 -16.15
C PRO A 226 12.77 3.96 -14.78
N LEU A 227 12.63 4.82 -13.79
CA LEU A 227 12.63 4.48 -12.38
C LEU A 227 11.23 3.97 -12.01
N ILE A 228 11.12 2.75 -11.52
CA ILE A 228 9.84 2.15 -11.12
C ILE A 228 9.67 2.30 -9.62
N VAL A 229 8.47 2.74 -9.20
CA VAL A 229 8.09 2.89 -7.79
C VAL A 229 6.85 2.04 -7.51
N ASN A 230 6.95 1.13 -6.54
CA ASN A 230 5.82 0.33 -6.07
C ASN A 230 5.69 0.43 -4.55
N ALA A 231 4.67 1.15 -4.10
CA ALA A 231 4.20 1.24 -2.71
C ALA A 231 2.72 0.80 -2.60
N SER A 232 2.27 -0.04 -3.52
CA SER A 232 0.89 -0.54 -3.56
C SER A 232 0.79 -1.95 -2.97
N ARG A 233 1.09 -2.99 -3.78
CA ARG A 233 1.19 -4.39 -3.35
C ARG A 233 2.36 -5.07 -4.04
N GLY A 234 3.07 -5.93 -3.32
CA GLY A 234 4.24 -6.63 -3.85
C GLY A 234 3.95 -7.44 -5.10
N SER A 235 2.86 -8.20 -5.10
CA SER A 235 2.47 -9.06 -6.23
C SER A 235 1.94 -8.30 -7.47
N VAL A 236 1.87 -6.97 -7.44
CA VAL A 236 1.69 -6.15 -8.65
C VAL A 236 2.96 -6.19 -9.50
N LEU A 237 4.11 -6.44 -8.89
CA LEU A 237 5.40 -6.59 -9.56
C LEU A 237 5.60 -8.04 -10.04
N ASP A 238 5.90 -8.24 -11.32
CA ASP A 238 6.51 -9.46 -11.82
C ASP A 238 8.01 -9.42 -11.51
N VAL A 239 8.38 -10.00 -10.36
CA VAL A 239 9.72 -9.87 -9.78
C VAL A 239 10.78 -10.36 -10.74
N THR A 240 10.62 -11.56 -11.29
CA THR A 240 11.64 -12.20 -12.13
C THR A 240 11.89 -11.38 -13.39
N SER A 241 10.83 -11.00 -14.11
CA SER A 241 10.97 -10.25 -15.36
C SER A 241 11.60 -8.86 -15.13
N ILE A 242 11.22 -8.19 -14.05
CA ILE A 242 11.74 -6.84 -13.74
C ILE A 242 13.19 -6.89 -13.26
N VAL A 243 13.55 -7.89 -12.45
CA VAL A 243 14.94 -8.08 -12.02
C VAL A 243 15.84 -8.38 -13.21
N ASP A 244 15.42 -9.22 -14.15
CA ASP A 244 16.19 -9.50 -15.36
C ASP A 244 16.29 -8.27 -16.28
N LEU A 245 15.22 -7.48 -16.38
CA LEU A 245 15.26 -6.22 -17.12
C LEU A 245 16.24 -5.21 -16.48
N LEU A 246 16.26 -5.12 -15.14
CA LEU A 246 17.21 -4.26 -14.43
C LEU A 246 18.66 -4.71 -14.62
N LYS A 247 18.94 -6.04 -14.55
CA LYS A 247 20.27 -6.63 -14.83
C LYS A 247 20.77 -6.26 -16.21
N ASN A 248 19.87 -6.23 -17.20
CA ASN A 248 20.18 -5.88 -18.57
C ASN A 248 20.19 -4.36 -18.84
N GLY A 249 20.06 -3.55 -17.79
CA GLY A 249 20.10 -2.09 -17.89
C GLY A 249 18.89 -1.47 -18.59
N GLY A 250 17.75 -2.14 -18.61
CA GLY A 250 16.49 -1.64 -19.15
C GLY A 250 15.71 -0.71 -18.22
N LEU A 251 16.11 -0.63 -16.95
CA LEU A 251 15.57 0.30 -15.96
C LEU A 251 16.68 1.16 -15.35
N SER A 252 16.35 2.35 -14.90
CA SER A 252 17.28 3.22 -14.14
C SER A 252 17.32 2.86 -12.65
N GLY A 253 16.31 2.18 -12.11
CA GLY A 253 16.26 1.71 -10.74
C GLY A 253 14.87 1.26 -10.31
N LEU A 254 14.80 0.82 -9.04
CA LEU A 254 13.58 0.39 -8.36
C LEU A 254 13.45 1.05 -6.99
N ILE A 255 12.23 1.47 -6.65
CA ILE A 255 11.84 1.91 -5.30
C ILE A 255 10.69 1.03 -4.85
N LEU A 256 10.87 0.25 -3.78
CA LEU A 256 9.94 -0.78 -3.34
C LEU A 256 9.64 -0.64 -1.85
N ASP A 257 8.41 -0.27 -1.50
CA ASP A 257 7.91 -0.35 -0.11
C ASP A 257 7.30 -1.72 0.19
N VAL A 258 6.98 -2.49 -0.84
CA VAL A 258 6.26 -3.77 -0.75
C VAL A 258 7.00 -4.88 -1.48
N TRP A 259 6.78 -6.14 -1.01
CA TRP A 259 7.32 -7.35 -1.60
C TRP A 259 6.24 -8.44 -1.71
N PRO A 260 6.28 -9.36 -2.71
CA PRO A 260 5.18 -10.33 -2.89
C PRO A 260 4.95 -11.28 -1.72
N ASP A 261 5.99 -11.71 -1.03
CA ASP A 261 5.94 -12.68 0.06
C ASP A 261 6.61 -12.16 1.34
N GLU A 262 6.16 -11.02 1.82
CA GLU A 262 6.67 -10.36 3.03
C GLU A 262 6.68 -11.24 4.29
N PRO A 263 7.74 -11.18 5.11
CA PRO A 263 9.01 -10.49 4.87
C PRO A 263 9.89 -11.26 3.88
N PRO A 264 10.65 -10.56 2.97
CA PRO A 264 11.41 -11.19 1.88
C PRO A 264 12.52 -12.14 2.34
N LEU A 265 12.93 -12.05 3.59
CA LEU A 265 13.99 -12.89 4.18
C LEU A 265 13.46 -14.08 4.98
N LYS A 266 12.14 -14.32 5.01
CA LYS A 266 11.58 -15.49 5.68
C LYS A 266 12.02 -16.81 5.02
N ASN A 267 12.04 -17.88 5.80
CA ASN A 267 12.32 -19.20 5.26
C ASN A 267 11.25 -19.60 4.24
N GLY A 268 11.70 -20.10 3.07
CA GLY A 268 10.79 -20.52 1.99
C GLY A 268 10.29 -19.36 1.11
N SER A 269 10.85 -18.16 1.22
CA SER A 269 10.56 -17.07 0.28
C SER A 269 10.85 -17.50 -1.16
N VAL A 270 9.85 -17.37 -2.02
CA VAL A 270 9.92 -17.79 -3.43
C VAL A 270 10.91 -16.91 -4.22
N PHE A 271 10.99 -15.62 -3.88
CA PHE A 271 11.84 -14.64 -4.57
C PHE A 271 13.10 -14.28 -3.77
N ARG A 272 13.62 -15.25 -3.00
CA ARG A 272 14.80 -15.03 -2.15
C ARG A 272 16.03 -14.64 -2.94
N GLN A 273 16.27 -15.27 -4.09
CA GLN A 273 17.45 -15.02 -4.92
C GLN A 273 17.41 -13.62 -5.56
N GLU A 274 16.25 -13.25 -6.07
CA GLU A 274 16.00 -11.93 -6.65
C GLU A 274 16.18 -10.83 -5.58
N PHE A 275 15.65 -11.04 -4.38
CA PHE A 275 15.81 -10.10 -3.29
C PHE A 275 17.27 -9.97 -2.84
N ASP A 276 17.99 -11.10 -2.70
CA ASP A 276 19.40 -11.12 -2.34
C ASP A 276 20.27 -10.40 -3.37
N TRP A 277 19.91 -10.46 -4.66
CA TRP A 277 20.57 -9.70 -5.70
C TRP A 277 20.22 -8.20 -5.62
N LEU A 278 18.92 -7.86 -5.51
CA LEU A 278 18.44 -6.48 -5.49
C LEU A 278 19.02 -5.68 -4.32
N LYS A 279 19.12 -6.25 -3.12
CA LYS A 279 19.64 -5.54 -1.93
C LYS A 279 21.12 -5.11 -2.05
N ALA A 280 21.85 -5.72 -2.99
CA ALA A 280 23.23 -5.37 -3.28
C ALA A 280 23.35 -4.26 -4.34
N GLN A 281 22.24 -3.82 -4.95
CA GLN A 281 22.25 -2.82 -6.03
C GLN A 281 22.08 -1.40 -5.49
N ASN A 282 22.96 -0.48 -5.89
CA ASN A 282 22.86 0.94 -5.54
C ASN A 282 21.69 1.65 -6.24
N CYS A 283 21.11 1.04 -7.28
CA CYS A 283 19.93 1.54 -8.00
C CYS A 283 18.62 0.97 -7.47
N VAL A 284 18.61 0.43 -6.24
CA VAL A 284 17.41 -0.08 -5.60
C VAL A 284 17.27 0.53 -4.21
N MET A 285 16.07 0.95 -3.86
CA MET A 285 15.71 1.48 -2.53
C MET A 285 14.52 0.74 -1.97
N PHE A 286 14.58 0.34 -0.70
CA PHE A 286 13.54 -0.38 -0.01
C PHE A 286 13.02 0.39 1.20
N SER A 287 11.75 0.12 1.55
CA SER A 287 11.19 0.35 2.88
C SER A 287 10.28 -0.84 3.27
N PRO A 288 10.05 -1.10 4.58
CA PRO A 288 9.45 -2.35 5.03
C PRO A 288 7.91 -2.28 5.14
N HIS A 289 7.22 -1.95 4.04
CA HIS A 289 5.75 -1.80 3.94
C HIS A 289 5.18 -0.79 4.95
N VAL A 290 5.80 0.38 5.00
CA VAL A 290 5.47 1.45 5.97
C VAL A 290 4.95 2.73 5.30
N ALA A 291 4.78 2.75 3.98
CA ALA A 291 4.35 3.95 3.28
C ALA A 291 3.03 4.53 3.84
N GLY A 292 2.10 3.68 4.26
CA GLY A 292 0.84 4.10 4.87
C GLY A 292 0.88 4.27 6.40
N TRP A 293 2.06 4.24 7.03
CA TRP A 293 2.22 4.12 8.48
C TRP A 293 2.87 5.37 9.08
N SER A 294 2.05 6.30 9.57
CA SER A 294 2.48 7.47 10.35
C SER A 294 1.64 7.62 11.61
N VAL A 295 2.08 8.47 12.53
CA VAL A 295 1.34 8.78 13.76
C VAL A 295 -0.06 9.29 13.41
N GLU A 296 -0.16 10.19 12.44
CA GLU A 296 -1.40 10.83 12.02
C GLU A 296 -2.30 9.86 11.24
N SER A 297 -1.72 8.98 10.40
CA SER A 297 -2.52 7.99 9.66
C SER A 297 -3.15 6.95 10.57
N TYR A 298 -2.49 6.58 11.65
CA TYR A 298 -2.99 5.65 12.65
C TYR A 298 -4.29 6.16 13.29
N GLN A 299 -4.33 7.44 13.65
CA GLN A 299 -5.54 8.09 14.13
C GLN A 299 -6.60 8.20 13.05
N ARG A 300 -6.26 8.76 11.87
CA ARG A 300 -7.21 8.94 10.76
C ARG A 300 -7.86 7.62 10.30
N ILE A 301 -7.10 6.53 10.29
CA ILE A 301 -7.64 5.19 9.99
C ILE A 301 -8.70 4.80 11.02
N SER A 302 -8.43 4.99 12.29
CA SER A 302 -9.35 4.64 13.38
C SER A 302 -10.62 5.50 13.35
N ASP A 303 -10.48 6.80 13.14
CA ASP A 303 -11.61 7.73 13.07
C ASP A 303 -12.48 7.42 11.84
N LYS A 304 -11.87 7.21 10.68
CA LYS A 304 -12.58 6.84 9.44
C LYS A 304 -13.29 5.50 9.56
N LEU A 305 -12.66 4.53 10.23
CA LEU A 305 -13.25 3.22 10.45
C LEU A 305 -14.47 3.31 11.35
N LEU A 306 -14.39 4.11 12.43
CA LEU A 306 -15.53 4.39 13.29
C LEU A 306 -16.71 4.94 12.49
N ASP A 307 -16.47 6.00 11.69
CA ASP A 307 -17.51 6.59 10.85
C ASP A 307 -18.16 5.58 9.92
N ASN A 308 -17.34 4.71 9.28
CA ASN A 308 -17.84 3.72 8.34
C ASN A 308 -18.64 2.61 9.03
N VAL A 309 -18.24 2.17 10.23
CA VAL A 309 -18.99 1.20 11.05
C VAL A 309 -20.33 1.79 11.49
N LEU A 310 -20.35 3.04 11.95
CA LEU A 310 -21.59 3.71 12.38
C LEU A 310 -22.55 3.92 11.22
N LYS A 311 -22.06 4.33 10.03
CA LYS A 311 -22.89 4.45 8.81
C LYS A 311 -23.50 3.12 8.41
N PHE A 312 -22.74 2.04 8.44
CA PHE A 312 -23.25 0.69 8.14
C PHE A 312 -24.39 0.29 9.09
N LYS A 313 -24.33 0.66 10.35
CA LYS A 313 -25.35 0.35 11.36
C LYS A 313 -26.52 1.34 11.38
N GLY A 314 -26.51 2.38 10.54
CA GLY A 314 -27.54 3.42 10.52
C GLY A 314 -27.54 4.30 11.77
N CYS A 315 -26.42 4.44 12.43
CA CYS A 315 -26.22 5.23 13.66
C CYS A 315 -25.52 6.58 13.39
N ALA A 316 -25.25 6.93 12.11
CA ALA A 316 -24.57 8.15 11.70
C ALA A 316 -25.58 9.19 11.17
#